data_8ea5ba2780e3a7854c9896d69a0732c9
#
_entry.id   8ea5ba2780e3a7854c9896d69a0732c9
#
_cell.length_a   1.000
_cell.length_b   1.000
_cell.length_c   1.000
_cell.angle_alpha   90.00
_cell.angle_beta   90.00
_cell.angle_gamma   90.00
#
_symmetry.space_group_name_H-M   'P 1'
#
loop_
_entity.id
_entity.type
_entity.pdbx_description
1 polymer ?
#
loop_
_entity_poly.entity_id
_entity_poly.type
_entity_poly.pdbx_seq_one_letter_code
_entity_poly.pdbx_strand_id
1 'polypeptide(L)'
;CGVYLLKKNEDKLPELKELAESRKELSPMIGNLEIISKEEIQKIIPSFDNNGDVLYASGGGRVEGERFVNTLLTASKANVVREKVSLKVVGDKYEINGQVFDTVVLATGAWLKDILEPLGFDVDVRPQKGQLRDYKVSDENTGSYPVIMPEGELDIIPFEKGVVSVGATHENDMGFDLTVDKQQLDAFGEEAENFLGELKNAQIINERVGIRAYTSDYSPFFGEVPTLENVYAISGLGSSGLTTGPIIGYSVANIILGNDIELDPQDYNIANYIKIKNN
;
A
#
# COMPACT_ATOMS: atom_id res chain seq x y z
N CYS A 1 16.14 -6.88 -4.78
CA CYS A 1 16.23 -8.10 -3.96
C CYS A 1 15.31 -9.22 -4.44
N GLY A 2 14.22 -8.91 -5.10
CA GLY A 2 13.26 -9.89 -5.56
C GLY A 2 12.18 -10.23 -4.53
N VAL A 3 11.30 -11.17 -4.91
CA VAL A 3 10.25 -11.70 -4.06
C VAL A 3 10.16 -13.22 -4.25
N TYR A 4 9.94 -13.94 -3.16
CA TYR A 4 9.58 -15.35 -3.13
C TYR A 4 8.08 -15.48 -2.92
N LEU A 5 7.39 -16.06 -3.90
CA LEU A 5 5.95 -16.34 -3.84
C LEU A 5 5.77 -17.81 -3.53
N LEU A 6 5.09 -18.11 -2.43
CA LEU A 6 4.87 -19.46 -1.94
C LEU A 6 3.41 -19.87 -2.16
N LYS A 7 3.19 -21.14 -2.46
CA LYS A 7 1.85 -21.74 -2.57
C LYS A 7 1.73 -22.90 -1.60
N LYS A 8 0.58 -23.02 -0.95
CA LYS A 8 0.24 -24.18 -0.09
C LYS A 8 0.24 -25.50 -0.88
N ASN A 9 -0.10 -25.44 -2.16
CA ASN A 9 0.06 -26.52 -3.11
C ASN A 9 1.07 -26.11 -4.18
N GLU A 10 2.26 -26.71 -4.16
CA GLU A 10 3.37 -26.44 -5.10
C GLU A 10 3.00 -26.70 -6.57
N ASP A 11 2.06 -27.65 -6.85
CA ASP A 11 1.61 -27.93 -8.22
C ASP A 11 1.02 -26.69 -8.91
N LYS A 12 0.67 -25.64 -8.14
CA LYS A 12 0.19 -24.36 -8.67
C LYS A 12 1.29 -23.36 -9.03
N LEU A 13 2.55 -23.63 -8.70
CA LEU A 13 3.65 -22.72 -9.04
C LEU A 13 3.89 -22.59 -10.54
N PRO A 14 3.85 -23.68 -11.35
CA PRO A 14 3.95 -23.58 -12.81
C PRO A 14 2.84 -22.70 -13.42
N GLU A 15 1.59 -22.86 -12.98
CA GLU A 15 0.46 -22.03 -13.44
C GLU A 15 0.66 -20.56 -13.08
N LEU A 16 1.11 -20.26 -11.86
CA LEU A 16 1.41 -18.91 -11.43
C LEU A 16 2.55 -18.30 -12.25
N LYS A 17 3.59 -19.09 -12.55
CA LYS A 17 4.70 -18.64 -13.39
C LYS A 17 4.23 -18.34 -14.81
N GLU A 18 3.44 -19.23 -15.42
CA GLU A 18 2.87 -19.04 -16.77
C GLU A 18 2.03 -17.75 -16.82
N LEU A 19 1.17 -17.52 -15.83
CA LEU A 19 0.38 -16.29 -15.72
C LEU A 19 1.29 -15.05 -15.63
N ALA A 20 2.34 -15.10 -14.84
CA ALA A 20 3.29 -13.99 -14.70
C ALA A 20 4.07 -13.74 -16.00
N GLU A 21 4.55 -14.79 -16.66
CA GLU A 21 5.22 -14.68 -17.96
C GLU A 21 4.30 -14.11 -19.06
N SER A 22 3.02 -14.48 -19.07
CA SER A 22 2.04 -13.95 -20.05
C SER A 22 1.82 -12.43 -19.91
N ARG A 23 2.09 -11.86 -18.73
CA ARG A 23 1.96 -10.43 -18.44
C ARG A 23 3.26 -9.65 -18.55
N LYS A 24 4.37 -10.31 -18.85
CA LYS A 24 5.70 -9.73 -18.83
C LYS A 24 5.88 -8.59 -19.83
N GLU A 25 5.23 -8.66 -21.00
CA GLU A 25 5.26 -7.58 -22.00
C GLU A 25 4.65 -6.28 -21.45
N LEU A 26 3.58 -6.38 -20.65
CA LEU A 26 2.93 -5.24 -20.01
C LEU A 26 3.63 -4.80 -18.74
N SER A 27 4.47 -5.67 -18.15
CA SER A 27 5.16 -5.44 -16.89
C SER A 27 6.61 -5.91 -16.94
N PRO A 28 7.45 -5.32 -17.81
CA PRO A 28 8.83 -5.79 -18.04
C PRO A 28 9.70 -5.72 -16.78
N MET A 29 9.33 -4.88 -15.81
CA MET A 29 10.04 -4.73 -14.53
C MET A 29 9.85 -5.94 -13.59
N ILE A 30 8.98 -6.90 -13.91
CA ILE A 30 8.83 -8.14 -13.12
C ILE A 30 10.14 -8.95 -13.07
N GLY A 31 11.01 -8.76 -14.07
CA GLY A 31 12.33 -9.38 -14.14
C GLY A 31 12.27 -10.86 -14.52
N ASN A 32 13.23 -11.64 -14.01
CA ASN A 32 13.28 -13.09 -14.23
C ASN A 32 12.30 -13.81 -13.31
N LEU A 33 11.68 -14.86 -13.84
CA LEU A 33 10.71 -15.71 -13.14
C LEU A 33 11.26 -17.15 -13.11
N GLU A 34 11.61 -17.64 -11.93
CA GLU A 34 12.26 -18.94 -11.75
C GLU A 34 11.60 -19.70 -10.60
N ILE A 35 11.34 -20.99 -10.78
CA ILE A 35 10.96 -21.86 -9.67
C ILE A 35 12.27 -22.37 -9.09
N ILE A 36 12.51 -22.08 -7.82
CA ILE A 36 13.76 -22.41 -7.12
C ILE A 36 13.47 -23.27 -5.88
N SER A 37 14.39 -24.16 -5.58
CA SER A 37 14.27 -25.08 -4.45
C SER A 37 14.61 -24.41 -3.12
N LYS A 38 14.12 -25.01 -2.03
CA LYS A 38 14.48 -24.62 -0.67
C LYS A 38 15.99 -24.58 -0.45
N GLU A 39 16.72 -25.57 -0.96
CA GLU A 39 18.17 -25.69 -0.80
C GLU A 39 18.92 -24.54 -1.51
N GLU A 40 18.39 -24.04 -2.60
CA GLU A 40 18.95 -22.87 -3.28
C GLU A 40 18.69 -21.59 -2.49
N ILE A 41 17.50 -21.44 -1.93
CA ILE A 41 17.15 -20.28 -1.08
C ILE A 41 18.02 -20.27 0.18
N GLN A 42 18.24 -21.44 0.81
CA GLN A 42 19.06 -21.55 2.02
C GLN A 42 20.54 -21.17 1.84
N LYS A 43 21.03 -21.09 0.60
CA LYS A 43 22.35 -20.51 0.33
C LYS A 43 22.39 -18.98 0.56
N ILE A 44 21.22 -18.32 0.47
CA ILE A 44 21.06 -16.87 0.65
C ILE A 44 20.49 -16.58 2.03
N ILE A 45 19.47 -17.34 2.44
CA ILE A 45 18.75 -17.23 3.72
C ILE A 45 18.86 -18.57 4.44
N PRO A 46 19.92 -18.81 5.24
CA PRO A 46 20.16 -20.12 5.87
C PRO A 46 19.02 -20.61 6.77
N SER A 47 18.27 -19.69 7.38
CA SER A 47 17.13 -19.97 8.26
C SER A 47 15.79 -20.09 7.54
N PHE A 48 15.78 -19.97 6.20
CA PHE A 48 14.55 -20.14 5.43
C PHE A 48 14.03 -21.58 5.54
N ASP A 49 12.77 -21.72 5.84
CA ASP A 49 12.06 -22.98 5.86
C ASP A 49 10.76 -22.91 5.05
N ASN A 50 10.49 -23.93 4.30
CA ASN A 50 9.26 -24.14 3.54
C ASN A 50 9.19 -25.61 3.13
N ASN A 51 8.00 -26.16 2.97
CA ASN A 51 7.83 -27.56 2.59
C ASN A 51 8.04 -27.84 1.08
N GLY A 52 8.39 -26.83 0.29
CA GLY A 52 8.54 -27.01 -1.14
C GLY A 52 9.24 -25.86 -1.85
N ASP A 53 9.19 -25.90 -3.17
CA ASP A 53 9.75 -24.88 -4.05
C ASP A 53 8.98 -23.54 -3.94
N VAL A 54 9.57 -22.48 -4.46
CA VAL A 54 8.97 -21.15 -4.54
C VAL A 54 9.11 -20.57 -5.93
N LEU A 55 8.21 -19.68 -6.32
CA LEU A 55 8.39 -18.83 -7.49
C LEU A 55 9.17 -17.57 -7.09
N TYR A 56 10.36 -17.42 -7.64
CA TYR A 56 11.17 -16.21 -7.51
C TYR A 56 10.88 -15.25 -8.66
N ALA A 57 10.57 -13.98 -8.32
CA ALA A 57 10.49 -12.88 -9.28
C ALA A 57 11.55 -11.82 -8.93
N SER A 58 12.55 -11.66 -9.80
CA SER A 58 13.72 -10.81 -9.52
C SER A 58 13.41 -9.32 -9.49
N GLY A 59 12.33 -8.88 -10.17
CA GLY A 59 11.86 -7.49 -10.17
C GLY A 59 11.09 -7.09 -8.92
N GLY A 60 10.76 -8.05 -8.05
CA GLY A 60 10.13 -7.74 -6.77
C GLY A 60 11.03 -6.89 -5.89
N GLY A 61 10.42 -6.08 -5.05
CA GLY A 61 11.15 -5.20 -4.17
C GLY A 61 10.31 -4.73 -2.99
N ARG A 62 10.94 -3.98 -2.13
CA ARG A 62 10.29 -3.33 -0.99
C ARG A 62 10.69 -1.87 -0.94
N VAL A 63 9.85 -1.08 -0.31
CA VAL A 63 10.14 0.32 -0.02
C VAL A 63 9.84 0.59 1.46
N GLU A 64 10.71 1.34 2.11
CA GLU A 64 10.42 1.89 3.43
C GLU A 64 9.50 3.09 3.25
N GLY A 65 8.21 2.93 3.64
CA GLY A 65 7.14 3.86 3.27
C GLY A 65 7.33 5.26 3.84
N GLU A 66 7.75 5.39 5.09
CA GLU A 66 7.97 6.69 5.72
C GLU A 66 9.11 7.46 5.04
N ARG A 67 10.23 6.79 4.79
CA ARG A 67 11.37 7.38 4.08
C ARG A 67 11.00 7.80 2.67
N PHE A 68 10.21 6.97 1.97
CA PHE A 68 9.75 7.26 0.62
C PHE A 68 8.90 8.53 0.59
N VAL A 69 7.87 8.63 1.44
CA VAL A 69 6.99 9.80 1.53
C VAL A 69 7.76 11.05 1.93
N ASN A 70 8.63 10.97 2.94
CA ASN A 70 9.46 12.09 3.37
C ASN A 70 10.42 12.57 2.27
N THR A 71 10.94 11.66 1.45
CA THR A 71 11.79 12.01 0.30
C THR A 71 10.98 12.77 -0.76
N LEU A 72 9.77 12.31 -1.08
CA LEU A 72 8.88 12.99 -2.03
C LEU A 72 8.48 14.38 -1.53
N LEU A 73 8.10 14.51 -0.27
CA LEU A 73 7.76 15.80 0.35
C LEU A 73 8.94 16.78 0.30
N THR A 74 10.14 16.30 0.63
CA THR A 74 11.35 17.14 0.57
C THR A 74 11.67 17.56 -0.85
N ALA A 75 11.56 16.66 -1.81
CA ALA A 75 11.84 16.95 -3.22
C ALA A 75 10.81 17.92 -3.83
N SER A 76 9.55 17.84 -3.40
CA SER A 76 8.48 18.73 -3.88
C SER A 76 8.66 20.19 -3.45
N LYS A 77 9.42 20.46 -2.37
CA LYS A 77 9.56 21.78 -1.75
C LYS A 77 8.22 22.41 -1.33
N ALA A 78 7.18 21.59 -1.17
CA ALA A 78 5.87 22.06 -0.75
C ALA A 78 5.91 22.62 0.69
N ASN A 79 5.12 23.65 0.94
CA ASN A 79 4.89 24.12 2.31
C ASN A 79 3.96 23.11 3.03
N VAL A 80 4.47 22.48 4.09
CA VAL A 80 3.72 21.47 4.86
C VAL A 80 3.20 22.08 6.14
N VAL A 81 1.87 22.11 6.30
CA VAL A 81 1.18 22.55 7.51
C VAL A 81 0.47 21.35 8.13
N ARG A 82 0.66 21.13 9.44
CA ARG A 82 0.06 20.01 10.19
C ARG A 82 -1.09 20.51 11.03
N GLU A 83 -2.29 20.47 10.49
CA GLU A 83 -3.52 20.86 11.19
C GLU A 83 -4.73 20.08 10.69
N LYS A 84 -5.79 20.04 11.50
CA LYS A 84 -7.08 19.52 11.04
C LYS A 84 -7.69 20.54 10.09
N VAL A 85 -8.09 20.09 8.91
CA VAL A 85 -8.65 20.95 7.87
C VAL A 85 -10.16 20.76 7.73
N SER A 86 -10.83 21.83 7.29
CA SER A 86 -12.19 21.79 6.76
C SER A 86 -12.21 22.55 5.44
N LEU A 87 -13.01 22.07 4.50
CA LEU A 87 -13.19 22.67 3.19
C LEU A 87 -14.51 23.45 3.15
N LYS A 88 -14.48 24.68 2.65
CA LYS A 88 -15.67 25.48 2.39
C LYS A 88 -15.64 26.03 0.97
N VAL A 89 -16.81 26.12 0.35
CA VAL A 89 -16.97 26.76 -0.95
C VAL A 89 -17.23 28.27 -0.74
N VAL A 90 -16.42 29.11 -1.39
CA VAL A 90 -16.51 30.57 -1.27
C VAL A 90 -16.53 31.19 -2.69
N GLY A 91 -17.71 31.35 -3.25
CA GLY A 91 -17.87 31.76 -4.65
C GLY A 91 -17.38 30.67 -5.60
N ASP A 92 -16.40 30.99 -6.42
CA ASP A 92 -15.70 30.09 -7.36
C ASP A 92 -14.39 29.51 -6.81
N LYS A 93 -14.12 29.73 -5.51
CA LYS A 93 -12.90 29.32 -4.81
C LYS A 93 -13.18 28.48 -3.56
N TYR A 94 -12.12 28.05 -2.92
CA TYR A 94 -12.17 27.12 -1.79
C TYR A 94 -11.39 27.65 -0.60
N GLU A 95 -12.04 27.73 0.56
CA GLU A 95 -11.39 28.10 1.81
C GLU A 95 -11.00 26.85 2.60
N ILE A 96 -9.73 26.78 2.99
CA ILE A 96 -9.19 25.79 3.92
C ILE A 96 -8.59 26.57 5.10
N ASN A 97 -9.21 26.44 6.28
CA ASN A 97 -8.76 27.07 7.52
C ASN A 97 -8.44 28.58 7.39
N GLY A 98 -9.31 29.32 6.67
CA GLY A 98 -9.17 30.76 6.49
C GLY A 98 -8.25 31.20 5.33
N GLN A 99 -7.64 30.28 4.62
CA GLN A 99 -6.89 30.54 3.38
C GLN A 99 -7.72 30.15 2.17
N VAL A 100 -7.67 30.94 1.11
CA VAL A 100 -8.44 30.73 -0.12
C VAL A 100 -7.54 30.21 -1.23
N PHE A 101 -8.02 29.18 -1.94
CA PHE A 101 -7.31 28.49 -3.00
C PHE A 101 -8.18 28.40 -4.26
N ASP A 102 -7.54 28.44 -5.44
CA ASP A 102 -8.18 28.25 -6.73
C ASP A 102 -8.39 26.76 -7.03
N THR A 103 -7.47 25.90 -6.62
CA THR A 103 -7.50 24.45 -6.85
C THR A 103 -7.17 23.70 -5.56
N VAL A 104 -7.90 22.61 -5.31
CA VAL A 104 -7.72 21.75 -4.14
C VAL A 104 -7.60 20.30 -4.56
N VAL A 105 -6.63 19.56 -4.00
CA VAL A 105 -6.50 18.11 -4.15
C VAL A 105 -6.71 17.44 -2.81
N LEU A 106 -7.74 16.62 -2.71
CA LEU A 106 -8.10 15.86 -1.52
C LEU A 106 -7.47 14.47 -1.59
N ALA A 107 -6.26 14.31 -1.05
CA ALA A 107 -5.55 13.05 -0.91
C ALA A 107 -5.62 12.55 0.55
N THR A 108 -6.81 12.59 1.14
CA THR A 108 -7.04 12.40 2.57
C THR A 108 -7.34 10.94 2.97
N GLY A 109 -7.15 9.99 2.06
CA GLY A 109 -7.33 8.56 2.32
C GLY A 109 -8.71 8.24 2.88
N ALA A 110 -8.78 7.51 4.00
CA ALA A 110 -10.03 7.13 4.64
C ALA A 110 -10.81 8.31 5.24
N TRP A 111 -10.18 9.47 5.45
CA TRP A 111 -10.83 10.68 5.97
C TRP A 111 -11.49 11.55 4.88
N LEU A 112 -11.50 11.11 3.62
CA LEU A 112 -12.14 11.84 2.53
C LEU A 112 -13.63 12.10 2.80
N LYS A 113 -14.28 11.13 3.43
CA LYS A 113 -15.67 11.21 3.86
C LYS A 113 -15.92 12.40 4.80
N ASP A 114 -15.05 12.61 5.78
CA ASP A 114 -15.17 13.69 6.76
C ASP A 114 -15.08 15.10 6.12
N ILE A 115 -14.39 15.20 4.97
CA ILE A 115 -14.25 16.47 4.23
C ILE A 115 -15.44 16.73 3.30
N LEU A 116 -15.96 15.71 2.62
CA LEU A 116 -16.97 15.90 1.58
C LEU A 116 -18.40 15.74 2.07
N GLU A 117 -18.67 14.95 3.12
CA GLU A 117 -20.03 14.81 3.66
C GLU A 117 -20.65 16.13 4.14
N PRO A 118 -19.91 17.04 4.81
CA PRO A 118 -20.42 18.35 5.19
C PRO A 118 -20.83 19.24 3.99
N LEU A 119 -20.30 18.93 2.80
CA LEU A 119 -20.63 19.63 1.55
C LEU A 119 -21.79 18.98 0.78
N GLY A 120 -22.42 17.95 1.38
CA GLY A 120 -23.59 17.28 0.78
C GLY A 120 -23.26 16.10 -0.14
N PHE A 121 -22.10 15.51 -0.02
CA PHE A 121 -21.73 14.31 -0.78
C PHE A 121 -21.89 13.04 0.06
N ASP A 122 -22.20 11.95 -0.63
CA ASP A 122 -22.03 10.59 -0.15
C ASP A 122 -20.74 10.03 -0.75
N VAL A 123 -19.90 9.42 0.09
CA VAL A 123 -18.54 9.00 -0.28
C VAL A 123 -18.34 7.53 0.07
N ASP A 124 -18.11 6.70 -0.94
CA ASP A 124 -17.82 5.27 -0.77
C ASP A 124 -16.33 5.06 -0.47
N VAL A 125 -15.93 5.43 0.74
CA VAL A 125 -14.60 5.15 1.28
C VAL A 125 -14.76 4.71 2.72
N ARG A 126 -14.09 3.62 3.09
CA ARG A 126 -14.09 3.06 4.44
C ARG A 126 -12.68 2.85 4.97
N PRO A 127 -12.46 3.04 6.28
CA PRO A 127 -11.21 2.69 6.92
C PRO A 127 -11.06 1.17 7.06
N GLN A 128 -9.84 0.67 6.90
CA GLN A 128 -9.45 -0.68 7.30
C GLN A 128 -8.16 -0.57 8.10
N LYS A 129 -8.20 -1.05 9.33
CA LYS A 129 -7.01 -1.12 10.19
C LYS A 129 -6.05 -2.19 9.69
N GLY A 130 -4.76 -1.89 9.73
CA GLY A 130 -3.70 -2.84 9.44
C GLY A 130 -2.56 -2.67 10.43
N GLN A 131 -2.02 -3.78 10.89
CA GLN A 131 -0.93 -3.80 11.86
C GLN A 131 0.22 -4.63 11.33
N LEU A 132 1.43 -4.23 11.69
CA LEU A 132 2.64 -5.00 11.43
C LEU A 132 3.65 -4.81 12.56
N ARG A 133 4.58 -5.73 12.66
CA ARG A 133 5.62 -5.75 13.70
C ARG A 133 6.99 -5.84 13.06
N ASP A 134 7.93 -5.09 13.61
CA ASP A 134 9.32 -5.11 13.18
C ASP A 134 10.16 -5.90 14.18
N TYR A 135 10.96 -6.80 13.66
CA TYR A 135 11.89 -7.64 14.41
C TYR A 135 13.34 -7.26 14.09
N LYS A 136 14.21 -7.47 15.06
CA LYS A 136 15.67 -7.42 14.88
C LYS A 136 16.20 -8.84 14.97
N VAL A 137 16.65 -9.39 13.85
CA VAL A 137 17.33 -10.67 13.78
C VAL A 137 18.84 -10.51 13.92
N SER A 138 19.56 -11.62 14.12
CA SER A 138 21.01 -11.61 14.33
C SER A 138 21.81 -11.40 13.03
N ASP A 139 21.32 -11.89 11.89
CA ASP A 139 21.96 -11.62 10.59
C ASP A 139 21.71 -10.17 10.17
N GLU A 140 22.79 -9.43 9.95
CA GLU A 140 22.71 -8.04 9.49
C GLU A 140 22.60 -7.91 7.97
N ASN A 141 22.76 -8.99 7.20
CA ASN A 141 22.72 -9.00 5.73
C ASN A 141 21.31 -9.12 5.16
N THR A 142 20.27 -9.01 5.99
CA THR A 142 18.86 -9.08 5.59
C THR A 142 18.47 -8.10 4.46
N GLY A 143 19.25 -7.06 4.24
CA GLY A 143 19.10 -6.15 3.10
C GLY A 143 19.18 -6.81 1.72
N SER A 144 19.84 -7.96 1.60
CA SER A 144 19.92 -8.76 0.37
C SER A 144 18.79 -9.77 0.20
N TYR A 145 18.03 -10.06 1.27
CA TYR A 145 16.96 -11.05 1.25
C TYR A 145 15.79 -10.59 0.39
N PRO A 146 15.24 -11.45 -0.48
CA PRO A 146 13.94 -11.20 -1.10
C PRO A 146 12.81 -11.10 -0.07
N VAL A 147 11.75 -10.41 -0.45
CA VAL A 147 10.49 -10.45 0.30
C VAL A 147 9.94 -11.87 0.23
N ILE A 148 9.42 -12.40 1.33
CA ILE A 148 8.80 -13.72 1.39
C ILE A 148 7.28 -13.52 1.52
N MET A 149 6.53 -14.02 0.55
CA MET A 149 5.07 -13.88 0.45
C MET A 149 4.40 -15.26 0.43
N PRO A 150 4.09 -15.85 1.58
CA PRO A 150 3.26 -17.05 1.67
C PRO A 150 1.85 -16.81 1.11
N GLU A 151 1.16 -17.87 0.76
CA GLU A 151 -0.24 -17.76 0.35
C GLU A 151 -1.12 -17.39 1.55
N GLY A 152 -1.70 -16.20 1.53
CA GLY A 152 -2.51 -15.64 2.61
C GLY A 152 -2.30 -14.15 2.76
N GLU A 153 -2.34 -13.67 4.01
CA GLU A 153 -2.18 -12.25 4.34
C GLU A 153 -0.79 -11.91 4.89
N LEU A 154 0.01 -12.95 5.17
CA LEU A 154 1.34 -12.78 5.72
C LEU A 154 2.34 -12.33 4.66
N ASP A 155 3.04 -11.25 4.94
CA ASP A 155 4.26 -10.84 4.24
C ASP A 155 5.41 -10.76 5.26
N ILE A 156 6.57 -11.31 4.88
CA ILE A 156 7.82 -11.18 5.62
C ILE A 156 8.75 -10.30 4.79
N ILE A 157 9.03 -9.11 5.28
CA ILE A 157 9.68 -8.04 4.52
C ILE A 157 11.03 -7.71 5.17
N PRO A 158 12.14 -8.32 4.72
CA PRO A 158 13.46 -8.01 5.25
C PRO A 158 13.94 -6.63 4.78
N PHE A 159 14.51 -5.86 5.68
CA PHE A 159 15.22 -4.59 5.43
C PHE A 159 16.68 -4.72 5.79
N GLU A 160 17.46 -3.66 5.64
CA GLU A 160 18.88 -3.67 5.99
C GLU A 160 19.09 -3.83 7.51
N LYS A 161 20.30 -4.27 7.87
CA LYS A 161 20.79 -4.33 9.26
C LYS A 161 19.92 -5.22 10.17
N GLY A 162 19.48 -6.36 9.68
CA GLY A 162 18.73 -7.32 10.49
C GLY A 162 17.31 -6.89 10.86
N VAL A 163 16.73 -5.89 10.21
CA VAL A 163 15.34 -5.52 10.41
C VAL A 163 14.44 -6.35 9.52
N VAL A 164 13.42 -6.98 10.10
CA VAL A 164 12.41 -7.75 9.37
C VAL A 164 11.03 -7.30 9.82
N SER A 165 10.23 -6.80 8.89
CA SER A 165 8.82 -6.48 9.13
C SER A 165 7.94 -7.68 8.82
N VAL A 166 7.01 -7.99 9.69
CA VAL A 166 6.03 -9.08 9.55
C VAL A 166 4.62 -8.49 9.65
N GLY A 167 3.78 -8.79 8.70
CA GLY A 167 2.40 -8.30 8.61
C GLY A 167 1.86 -8.48 7.20
N ALA A 168 0.74 -7.89 6.89
CA ALA A 168 -0.01 -7.01 7.77
C ALA A 168 -1.45 -7.49 7.91
N THR A 169 -2.03 -7.28 9.08
CA THR A 169 -3.43 -7.63 9.34
C THR A 169 -4.39 -6.84 8.44
N HIS A 170 -5.59 -7.39 8.23
CA HIS A 170 -6.68 -6.75 7.49
C HIS A 170 -7.94 -6.73 8.37
N GLU A 171 -8.07 -5.69 9.19
CA GLU A 171 -9.13 -5.58 10.19
C GLU A 171 -10.22 -4.62 9.72
N ASN A 172 -11.31 -5.21 9.24
CA ASN A 172 -12.51 -4.46 8.88
C ASN A 172 -13.28 -4.03 10.14
N ASP A 173 -14.13 -3.01 10.00
CA ASP A 173 -15.07 -2.55 11.02
C ASP A 173 -14.45 -2.02 12.32
N MET A 174 -13.13 -1.79 12.34
CA MET A 174 -12.41 -1.16 13.45
C MET A 174 -12.40 0.37 13.39
N GLY A 175 -12.99 0.95 12.36
CA GLY A 175 -12.99 2.40 12.16
C GLY A 175 -11.57 2.96 12.11
N PHE A 176 -11.32 3.99 12.90
CA PHE A 176 -10.02 4.66 13.01
C PHE A 176 -9.27 4.26 14.30
N ASP A 177 -9.55 3.08 14.86
CA ASP A 177 -8.83 2.58 16.03
C ASP A 177 -7.37 2.29 15.69
N LEU A 178 -6.45 2.91 16.43
CA LEU A 178 -5.00 2.74 16.30
C LEU A 178 -4.39 1.95 17.47
N THR A 179 -5.21 1.30 18.29
CA THR A 179 -4.68 0.45 19.38
C THR A 179 -4.04 -0.81 18.80
N VAL A 180 -2.90 -1.19 19.35
CA VAL A 180 -2.18 -2.41 18.95
C VAL A 180 -2.90 -3.64 19.50
N ASP A 181 -3.26 -4.57 18.63
CA ASP A 181 -3.70 -5.93 19.03
C ASP A 181 -2.49 -6.88 19.02
N LYS A 182 -1.91 -7.07 20.18
CA LYS A 182 -0.73 -7.92 20.35
C LYS A 182 -1.01 -9.38 20.03
N GLN A 183 -2.22 -9.87 20.29
CA GLN A 183 -2.56 -11.26 20.04
C GLN A 183 -2.52 -11.58 18.53
N GLN A 184 -3.04 -10.68 17.69
CA GLN A 184 -2.95 -10.83 16.25
C GLN A 184 -1.50 -10.75 15.76
N LEU A 185 -0.71 -9.79 16.26
CA LEU A 185 0.70 -9.65 15.90
C LEU A 185 1.54 -10.85 16.35
N ASP A 186 1.23 -11.44 17.51
CA ASP A 186 1.89 -12.67 17.98
C ASP A 186 1.59 -13.84 17.04
N ALA A 187 0.32 -14.02 16.62
CA ALA A 187 -0.07 -15.07 15.68
C ALA A 187 0.65 -14.92 14.31
N PHE A 188 0.77 -13.69 13.78
CA PHE A 188 1.54 -13.43 12.56
C PHE A 188 3.04 -13.73 12.75
N GLY A 189 3.59 -13.38 13.92
CA GLY A 189 4.97 -13.70 14.27
C GLY A 189 5.22 -15.21 14.30
N GLU A 190 4.37 -15.97 15.00
CA GLU A 190 4.44 -17.43 15.07
C GLU A 190 4.29 -18.09 13.68
N GLU A 191 3.43 -17.58 12.83
CA GLU A 191 3.30 -18.06 11.46
C GLU A 191 4.57 -17.76 10.64
N ALA A 192 5.14 -16.55 10.77
CA ALA A 192 6.34 -16.14 10.05
C ALA A 192 7.58 -16.96 10.44
N GLU A 193 7.67 -17.41 11.70
CA GLU A 193 8.73 -18.28 12.19
C GLU A 193 8.86 -19.61 11.41
N ASN A 194 7.75 -20.09 10.82
CA ASN A 194 7.74 -21.29 10.00
C ASN A 194 8.45 -21.08 8.65
N PHE A 195 8.59 -19.84 8.19
CA PHE A 195 9.25 -19.49 6.94
C PHE A 195 10.65 -18.90 7.16
N LEU A 196 10.84 -18.19 8.27
CA LEU A 196 12.12 -17.56 8.62
C LEU A 196 12.45 -17.87 10.08
N GLY A 197 13.18 -18.96 10.29
CA GLY A 197 13.45 -19.50 11.63
C GLY A 197 14.22 -18.57 12.58
N GLU A 198 14.92 -17.55 12.05
CA GLU A 198 15.59 -16.53 12.87
C GLU A 198 14.63 -15.70 13.71
N LEU A 199 13.36 -15.58 13.29
CA LEU A 199 12.35 -14.82 14.02
C LEU A 199 12.06 -15.38 15.42
N LYS A 200 12.26 -16.70 15.65
CA LYS A 200 12.06 -17.35 16.94
C LYS A 200 12.81 -16.70 18.10
N ASN A 201 13.99 -16.15 17.80
CA ASN A 201 14.85 -15.53 18.79
C ASN A 201 15.03 -14.02 18.56
N ALA A 202 14.26 -13.44 17.66
CA ALA A 202 14.38 -12.03 17.29
C ALA A 202 13.79 -11.12 18.36
N GLN A 203 14.41 -9.98 18.55
CA GLN A 203 13.87 -8.93 19.39
C GLN A 203 12.77 -8.16 18.65
N ILE A 204 11.60 -8.00 19.26
CA ILE A 204 10.60 -7.04 18.77
C ILE A 204 11.13 -5.63 19.01
N ILE A 205 11.23 -4.84 17.95
CA ILE A 205 11.77 -3.47 18.02
C ILE A 205 10.72 -2.40 17.75
N ASN A 206 9.60 -2.75 17.07
CA ASN A 206 8.53 -1.81 16.79
C ASN A 206 7.21 -2.52 16.50
N GLU A 207 6.10 -1.82 16.76
CA GLU A 207 4.74 -2.24 16.39
C GLU A 207 4.05 -1.05 15.73
N ARG A 208 3.50 -1.23 14.54
CA ARG A 208 2.90 -0.17 13.75
C ARG A 208 1.45 -0.48 13.43
N VAL A 209 0.61 0.54 13.54
CA VAL A 209 -0.80 0.48 13.17
C VAL A 209 -1.08 1.59 12.17
N GLY A 210 -1.84 1.29 11.13
CA GLY A 210 -2.23 2.26 10.12
C GLY A 210 -3.66 2.02 9.64
N ILE A 211 -4.21 3.03 8.98
CA ILE A 211 -5.55 2.96 8.39
C ILE A 211 -5.41 3.01 6.88
N ARG A 212 -5.85 1.95 6.20
CA ARG A 212 -6.00 1.91 4.75
C ARG A 212 -7.34 2.51 4.36
N ALA A 213 -7.42 3.05 3.16
CA ALA A 213 -8.64 3.53 2.55
C ALA A 213 -9.11 2.53 1.49
N TYR A 214 -10.29 1.96 1.66
CA TYR A 214 -10.92 1.06 0.70
C TYR A 214 -12.30 1.56 0.25
N THR A 215 -12.62 1.29 -1.00
CA THR A 215 -13.96 1.40 -1.57
C THR A 215 -14.73 0.08 -1.38
N SER A 216 -16.01 0.07 -1.67
CA SER A 216 -16.83 -1.16 -1.56
C SER A 216 -16.37 -2.28 -2.49
N ASP A 217 -15.76 -1.96 -3.63
CA ASP A 217 -15.26 -2.89 -4.65
C ASP A 217 -13.72 -3.03 -4.66
N TYR A 218 -13.04 -2.42 -3.68
CA TYR A 218 -11.58 -2.42 -3.54
C TYR A 218 -10.81 -1.74 -4.68
N SER A 219 -11.48 -0.93 -5.50
CA SER A 219 -10.85 -0.19 -6.59
C SER A 219 -10.46 1.22 -6.18
N PRO A 220 -9.28 1.73 -6.58
CA PRO A 220 -8.94 3.13 -6.39
C PRO A 220 -9.72 4.02 -7.35
N PHE A 221 -9.84 5.28 -6.99
CA PHE A 221 -10.40 6.31 -7.86
C PHE A 221 -9.63 7.62 -7.75
N PHE A 222 -9.70 8.41 -8.82
CA PHE A 222 -9.20 9.79 -8.85
C PHE A 222 -9.94 10.62 -9.89
N GLY A 223 -9.96 11.92 -9.70
CA GLY A 223 -10.53 12.86 -10.65
C GLY A 223 -11.12 14.09 -9.98
N GLU A 224 -11.81 14.92 -10.76
CA GLU A 224 -12.51 16.09 -10.28
C GLU A 224 -13.82 15.68 -9.56
N VAL A 225 -14.03 16.25 -8.38
CA VAL A 225 -15.23 15.96 -7.57
C VAL A 225 -16.48 16.47 -8.28
N PRO A 226 -17.53 15.66 -8.48
CA PRO A 226 -18.73 16.09 -9.18
C PRO A 226 -19.29 17.43 -8.63
N THR A 227 -19.55 18.37 -9.50
CA THR A 227 -20.09 19.71 -9.20
C THR A 227 -19.18 20.67 -8.42
N LEU A 228 -17.97 20.29 -8.09
CA LEU A 228 -16.96 21.17 -7.49
C LEU A 228 -15.80 21.36 -8.49
N GLU A 229 -15.90 22.40 -9.33
CA GLU A 229 -14.84 22.75 -10.27
C GLU A 229 -13.49 22.96 -9.56
N ASN A 230 -12.41 22.41 -10.10
CA ASN A 230 -11.04 22.52 -9.54
C ASN A 230 -10.85 21.87 -8.15
N VAL A 231 -11.76 21.00 -7.70
CA VAL A 231 -11.55 20.12 -6.54
C VAL A 231 -11.36 18.70 -7.04
N TYR A 232 -10.19 18.15 -6.78
CA TYR A 232 -9.83 16.79 -7.16
C TYR A 232 -9.75 15.91 -5.93
N ALA A 233 -10.13 14.65 -6.05
CA ALA A 233 -9.99 13.69 -4.96
C ALA A 233 -9.31 12.40 -5.43
N ILE A 234 -8.57 11.79 -4.52
CA ILE A 234 -7.86 10.52 -4.68
C ILE A 234 -8.12 9.67 -3.45
N SER A 235 -8.64 8.46 -3.62
CA SER A 235 -8.77 7.51 -2.51
C SER A 235 -8.94 6.07 -3.01
N GLY A 236 -9.21 5.14 -2.09
CA GLY A 236 -9.43 3.74 -2.41
C GLY A 236 -8.18 2.91 -2.71
N LEU A 237 -6.97 3.44 -2.47
CA LEU A 237 -5.72 2.78 -2.85
C LEU A 237 -5.40 1.53 -2.00
N GLY A 238 -6.04 1.35 -0.85
CA GLY A 238 -5.93 0.18 0.00
C GLY A 238 -4.49 -0.20 0.35
N SER A 239 -4.15 -1.48 0.19
CA SER A 239 -2.79 -2.01 0.44
C SER A 239 -1.79 -1.70 -0.68
N SER A 240 -2.25 -1.30 -1.87
CA SER A 240 -1.38 -1.00 -3.02
C SER A 240 -0.93 0.46 -3.11
N GLY A 241 -1.25 1.29 -2.10
CA GLY A 241 -1.01 2.74 -2.14
C GLY A 241 0.45 3.16 -2.37
N LEU A 242 1.43 2.41 -1.86
CA LEU A 242 2.85 2.72 -2.09
C LEU A 242 3.30 2.45 -3.54
N THR A 243 2.66 1.51 -4.23
CA THR A 243 2.94 1.19 -5.63
C THR A 243 2.15 2.05 -6.62
N THR A 244 0.86 2.26 -6.35
CA THR A 244 -0.05 2.95 -7.27
C THR A 244 -0.16 4.46 -7.02
N GLY A 245 0.05 4.91 -5.79
CA GLY A 245 -0.06 6.32 -5.41
C GLY A 245 0.79 7.28 -6.24
N PRO A 246 2.04 6.97 -6.57
CA PRO A 246 2.88 7.85 -7.39
C PRO A 246 2.32 8.12 -8.78
N ILE A 247 1.88 7.09 -9.50
CA ILE A 247 1.32 7.26 -10.85
C ILE A 247 -0.04 7.97 -10.82
N ILE A 248 -0.88 7.70 -9.80
CA ILE A 248 -2.16 8.39 -9.64
C ILE A 248 -1.93 9.87 -9.30
N GLY A 249 -1.00 10.17 -8.38
CA GLY A 249 -0.64 11.56 -8.06
C GLY A 249 -0.08 12.31 -9.26
N TYR A 250 0.76 11.67 -10.07
CA TYR A 250 1.26 12.19 -11.33
C TYR A 250 0.12 12.45 -12.33
N SER A 251 -0.82 11.51 -12.47
CA SER A 251 -1.97 11.66 -13.36
C SER A 251 -2.86 12.83 -12.96
N VAL A 252 -3.19 12.99 -11.67
CA VAL A 252 -4.00 14.13 -11.20
C VAL A 252 -3.27 15.46 -11.44
N ALA A 253 -1.96 15.53 -11.21
CA ALA A 253 -1.20 16.73 -11.50
C ALA A 253 -1.24 17.11 -13.00
N ASN A 254 -1.14 16.12 -13.90
CA ASN A 254 -1.25 16.34 -15.33
C ASN A 254 -2.66 16.76 -15.77
N ILE A 255 -3.73 16.18 -15.18
CA ILE A 255 -5.10 16.61 -15.43
C ILE A 255 -5.27 18.10 -15.07
N ILE A 256 -4.79 18.52 -13.89
CA ILE A 256 -4.85 19.93 -13.44
C ILE A 256 -4.09 20.87 -14.40
N LEU A 257 -2.99 20.40 -14.98
CA LEU A 257 -2.17 21.16 -15.92
C LEU A 257 -2.67 21.09 -17.37
N GLY A 258 -3.71 20.30 -17.67
CA GLY A 258 -4.24 20.08 -19.00
C GLY A 258 -3.32 19.26 -19.90
N ASN A 259 -2.49 18.41 -19.34
CA ASN A 259 -1.61 17.48 -20.05
C ASN A 259 -2.27 16.11 -20.23
N ASP A 260 -1.74 15.33 -21.17
CA ASP A 260 -2.13 13.93 -21.34
C ASP A 260 -1.67 13.07 -20.17
N ILE A 261 -2.43 12.00 -19.89
CA ILE A 261 -2.12 11.00 -18.86
C ILE A 261 -2.11 9.59 -19.46
N GLU A 262 -1.35 8.68 -18.82
CA GLU A 262 -1.24 7.28 -19.26
C GLU A 262 -2.42 6.43 -18.79
N LEU A 263 -2.98 6.74 -17.61
CA LEU A 263 -4.12 6.02 -17.05
C LEU A 263 -5.43 6.53 -17.68
N ASP A 264 -6.31 5.63 -18.10
CA ASP A 264 -7.65 6.03 -18.55
C ASP A 264 -8.51 6.44 -17.33
N PRO A 265 -8.95 7.72 -17.23
CA PRO A 265 -9.78 8.16 -16.10
C PRO A 265 -11.12 7.43 -16.00
N GLN A 266 -11.58 6.78 -17.07
CA GLN A 266 -12.84 6.01 -17.05
C GLN A 266 -12.72 4.75 -16.21
N ASP A 267 -11.52 4.13 -16.16
CA ASP A 267 -11.24 2.97 -15.32
C ASP A 267 -11.23 3.31 -13.82
N TYR A 268 -11.05 4.60 -13.49
CA TYR A 268 -10.93 5.12 -12.12
C TYR A 268 -12.01 6.16 -11.80
N ASN A 269 -13.18 6.05 -12.43
CA ASN A 269 -14.20 7.09 -12.44
C ASN A 269 -14.71 7.44 -11.04
N ILE A 270 -14.34 8.62 -10.57
CA ILE A 270 -14.70 9.17 -9.26
C ILE A 270 -16.22 9.25 -9.02
N ALA A 271 -17.03 9.42 -10.06
CA ALA A 271 -18.49 9.50 -9.93
C ALA A 271 -19.14 8.18 -9.48
N ASN A 272 -18.41 7.07 -9.54
CA ASN A 272 -18.87 5.80 -8.98
C ASN A 272 -18.86 5.83 -7.44
N TYR A 273 -17.95 6.61 -6.83
CA TYR A 273 -17.64 6.61 -5.41
C TYR A 273 -18.02 7.90 -4.67
N ILE A 274 -18.17 9.01 -5.38
CA ILE A 274 -18.59 10.30 -4.81
C ILE A 274 -19.87 10.77 -5.51
N LYS A 275 -20.97 10.87 -4.75
CA LYS A 275 -22.29 11.22 -5.26
C LYS A 275 -22.89 12.34 -4.44
N ILE A 276 -23.68 13.21 -5.06
CA ILE A 276 -24.49 14.20 -4.32
C ILE A 276 -25.54 13.44 -3.50
N LYS A 277 -25.67 13.76 -2.21
CA LYS A 277 -26.73 13.22 -1.36
C LYS A 277 -28.09 13.64 -1.91
N ASN A 278 -28.94 12.66 -2.19
CA ASN A 278 -30.33 12.93 -2.48
C ASN A 278 -31.02 13.39 -1.19
N ASN A 279 -31.51 14.61 -1.17
CA ASN A 279 -32.32 15.15 -0.07
C ASN A 279 -33.67 14.42 0.06
#